data_66fe3cbcd3c9fcb15bf41a1d4129c142
#
_entry.id   66fe3cbcd3c9fcb15bf41a1d4129c142
#
_cell.length_a   1.000
_cell.length_b   1.000
_cell.length_c   1.000
_cell.angle_alpha   90.00
_cell.angle_beta   90.00
_cell.angle_gamma   90.00
#
_symmetry.space_group_name_H-M   'P 1'
#
loop_
_entity.id
_entity.type
_entity.pdbx_description
1 polymer ?
#
loop_
_entity_poly.entity_id
_entity_poly.type
_entity_poly.pdbx_seq_one_letter_code
_entity_poly.pdbx_strand_id
1 'polypeptide(L)'
;PMTSAPVDFTDPTSTEAQRFYAACEAAAVPLIKIGYWYYQEGDAYWPAIDRARKELEGFVRLSEKHGVKTLCHTHSGPVLGSNCAGLMHLLTGFDPSHVGAYIDFGHMALDGEDLAMGLAIVVEYLSAGGIKGGFHAPQPEKTPPFRPQFAALGAGSVDWHRALSLLVKMNFDGPLCVHTEYEFDETIIRQVGYADTKPPGLEEVAQKDVAFLRGILAETAA
;
A
#
# COMPACT_ATOMS: atom_id res chain seq x y z
N PRO A 1 -8.91 0.94 -18.36
CA PRO A 1 -8.85 -0.44 -17.87
C PRO A 1 -8.51 -0.43 -16.38
N MET A 2 -9.10 -1.34 -15.61
CA MET A 2 -8.79 -1.54 -14.19
C MET A 2 -7.50 -2.38 -14.11
N THR A 3 -6.48 -1.91 -13.38
CA THR A 3 -5.20 -2.62 -13.24
C THR A 3 -5.10 -3.45 -11.97
N SER A 4 -5.89 -3.11 -10.95
CA SER A 4 -6.00 -3.88 -9.71
C SER A 4 -7.37 -3.71 -9.08
N ALA A 5 -7.78 -4.68 -8.27
CA ALA A 5 -9.03 -4.64 -7.50
C ALA A 5 -8.73 -4.86 -6.02
N PRO A 6 -9.07 -3.91 -5.11
CA PRO A 6 -8.94 -4.11 -3.68
C PRO A 6 -10.13 -4.86 -3.11
N VAL A 7 -9.87 -5.75 -2.16
CA VAL A 7 -10.87 -6.47 -1.36
C VAL A 7 -10.40 -6.61 0.07
N ASP A 8 -11.32 -6.96 0.99
CA ASP A 8 -11.02 -7.06 2.43
C ASP A 8 -11.06 -8.50 2.97
N PHE A 9 -11.38 -9.48 2.14
CA PHE A 9 -11.39 -10.88 2.57
C PHE A 9 -9.96 -11.45 2.71
N THR A 10 -9.79 -12.36 3.67
CA THR A 10 -8.57 -13.15 3.90
C THR A 10 -8.80 -14.65 3.84
N ASP A 11 -10.05 -15.09 3.63
CA ASP A 11 -10.41 -16.50 3.49
C ASP A 11 -10.49 -16.89 2.00
N PRO A 12 -9.49 -17.65 1.47
CA PRO A 12 -9.47 -18.07 0.07
C PRO A 12 -10.55 -19.11 -0.26
N THR A 13 -11.16 -19.73 0.75
CA THR A 13 -12.20 -20.77 0.57
C THR A 13 -13.60 -20.17 0.49
N SER A 14 -13.76 -18.89 0.82
CA SER A 14 -15.04 -18.21 0.80
C SER A 14 -15.63 -18.17 -0.64
N THR A 15 -16.96 -18.26 -0.72
CA THR A 15 -17.65 -18.09 -2.01
C THR A 15 -17.35 -16.74 -2.64
N GLU A 16 -17.16 -15.71 -1.82
CA GLU A 16 -16.81 -14.35 -2.26
C GLU A 16 -15.45 -14.33 -2.97
N ALA A 17 -14.41 -14.89 -2.35
CA ALA A 17 -13.08 -14.98 -2.95
C ALA A 17 -13.12 -15.72 -4.29
N GLN A 18 -13.74 -16.89 -4.34
CA GLN A 18 -13.85 -17.70 -5.55
C GLN A 18 -14.53 -16.94 -6.70
N ARG A 19 -15.63 -16.26 -6.41
CA ARG A 19 -16.38 -15.46 -7.39
C ARG A 19 -15.61 -14.22 -7.84
N PHE A 20 -14.88 -13.58 -6.92
CA PHE A 20 -14.14 -12.37 -7.21
C PHE A 20 -12.95 -12.64 -8.14
N TYR A 21 -12.18 -13.73 -7.91
CA TYR A 21 -11.09 -14.13 -8.81
C TYR A 21 -11.62 -14.47 -10.20
N ALA A 22 -12.70 -15.21 -10.30
CA ALA A 22 -13.35 -15.50 -11.60
C ALA A 22 -13.84 -14.24 -12.32
N ALA A 23 -14.36 -13.25 -11.58
CA ALA A 23 -14.77 -11.98 -12.16
C ALA A 23 -13.59 -11.14 -12.65
N CYS A 24 -12.46 -11.14 -11.91
CA CYS A 24 -11.23 -10.46 -12.33
C CYS A 24 -10.64 -11.09 -13.60
N GLU A 25 -10.59 -12.42 -13.69
CA GLU A 25 -10.21 -13.14 -14.90
C GLU A 25 -11.10 -12.72 -16.09
N ALA A 26 -12.43 -12.78 -15.94
CA ALA A 26 -13.38 -12.42 -16.98
C ALA A 26 -13.28 -10.95 -17.42
N ALA A 27 -12.90 -10.05 -16.51
CA ALA A 27 -12.72 -8.62 -16.75
C ALA A 27 -11.29 -8.23 -17.16
N ALA A 28 -10.39 -9.21 -17.29
CA ALA A 28 -8.96 -9.00 -17.53
C ALA A 28 -8.30 -8.04 -16.52
N VAL A 29 -8.68 -8.13 -15.23
CA VAL A 29 -8.03 -7.42 -14.12
C VAL A 29 -6.89 -8.29 -13.58
N PRO A 30 -5.62 -7.89 -13.74
CA PRO A 30 -4.49 -8.80 -13.50
C PRO A 30 -4.09 -8.94 -12.03
N LEU A 31 -4.50 -8.01 -11.17
CA LEU A 31 -4.03 -7.93 -9.78
C LEU A 31 -5.20 -7.83 -8.81
N ILE A 32 -5.15 -8.55 -7.70
CA ILE A 32 -6.10 -8.45 -6.57
C ILE A 32 -5.31 -8.14 -5.30
N LYS A 33 -5.60 -7.00 -4.66
CA LYS A 33 -5.12 -6.67 -3.31
C LYS A 33 -6.10 -7.28 -2.31
N ILE A 34 -5.68 -8.30 -1.55
CA ILE A 34 -6.49 -8.96 -0.52
C ILE A 34 -6.51 -8.19 0.80
N GLY A 35 -7.34 -8.62 1.77
CA GLY A 35 -7.42 -8.07 3.12
C GLY A 35 -6.14 -8.23 3.93
N TYR A 36 -6.22 -7.85 5.20
CA TYR A 36 -5.09 -7.88 6.13
C TYR A 36 -5.27 -8.95 7.19
N TRP A 37 -4.18 -9.60 7.59
CA TRP A 37 -4.12 -10.40 8.79
C TRP A 37 -3.66 -9.54 9.97
N TYR A 38 -4.54 -9.38 10.95
CA TYR A 38 -4.27 -8.56 12.12
C TYR A 38 -3.61 -9.37 13.23
N TYR A 39 -2.57 -8.80 13.82
CA TYR A 39 -2.01 -9.28 15.07
C TYR A 39 -2.96 -8.91 16.22
N GLN A 40 -3.27 -9.86 17.07
CA GLN A 40 -4.03 -9.61 18.29
C GLN A 40 -3.08 -9.59 19.49
N GLU A 41 -3.29 -8.63 20.41
CA GLU A 41 -2.48 -8.55 21.62
C GLU A 41 -2.56 -9.88 22.39
N GLY A 42 -1.38 -10.46 22.71
CA GLY A 42 -1.26 -11.77 23.34
C GLY A 42 -1.07 -12.93 22.37
N ASP A 43 -1.19 -12.72 21.06
CA ASP A 43 -0.88 -13.76 20.09
C ASP A 43 0.61 -14.10 20.08
N ALA A 44 0.93 -15.38 19.83
CA ALA A 44 2.28 -15.75 19.46
C ALA A 44 2.51 -15.37 17.97
N TYR A 45 3.47 -14.48 17.73
CA TYR A 45 3.69 -13.87 16.40
C TYR A 45 3.94 -14.91 15.30
N TRP A 46 4.89 -15.83 15.49
CA TRP A 46 5.24 -16.80 14.45
C TRP A 46 4.10 -17.79 14.13
N PRO A 47 3.37 -18.35 15.11
CA PRO A 47 2.15 -19.10 14.83
C PRO A 47 1.07 -18.28 14.09
N ALA A 48 0.97 -16.95 14.30
CA ALA A 48 0.07 -16.11 13.53
C ALA A 48 0.53 -15.97 12.07
N ILE A 49 1.81 -15.80 11.82
CA ILE A 49 2.42 -15.82 10.47
C ILE A 49 2.15 -17.17 9.79
N ASP A 50 2.34 -18.29 10.47
CA ASP A 50 2.11 -19.62 9.89
C ASP A 50 0.65 -19.84 9.49
N ARG A 51 -0.31 -19.33 10.28
CA ARG A 51 -1.75 -19.36 9.93
C ARG A 51 -2.03 -18.51 8.68
N ALA A 52 -1.52 -17.28 8.65
CA ALA A 52 -1.70 -16.38 7.52
C ALA A 52 -1.10 -16.94 6.23
N ARG A 53 0.08 -17.55 6.30
CA ARG A 53 0.72 -18.23 5.17
C ARG A 53 -0.10 -19.40 4.64
N LYS A 54 -0.77 -20.17 5.52
CA LYS A 54 -1.68 -21.25 5.12
C LYS A 54 -2.88 -20.75 4.32
N GLU A 55 -3.43 -19.61 4.72
CA GLU A 55 -4.50 -18.94 3.96
C GLU A 55 -3.95 -18.40 2.64
N LEU A 56 -2.75 -17.78 2.65
CA LEU A 56 -2.08 -17.31 1.44
C LEU A 56 -1.82 -18.41 0.41
N GLU A 57 -1.48 -19.63 0.83
CA GLU A 57 -1.40 -20.81 -0.08
C GLU A 57 -2.71 -21.03 -0.85
N GLY A 58 -3.85 -20.78 -0.22
CA GLY A 58 -5.15 -20.85 -0.87
C GLY A 58 -5.33 -19.78 -1.94
N PHE A 59 -4.87 -18.56 -1.67
CA PHE A 59 -4.88 -17.47 -2.66
C PHE A 59 -3.90 -17.71 -3.80
N VAL A 60 -2.73 -18.29 -3.54
CA VAL A 60 -1.79 -18.71 -4.61
C VAL A 60 -2.48 -19.69 -5.57
N ARG A 61 -3.21 -20.68 -5.04
CA ARG A 61 -3.99 -21.61 -5.90
C ARG A 61 -5.09 -20.92 -6.71
N LEU A 62 -5.72 -19.87 -6.15
CA LEU A 62 -6.67 -19.05 -6.92
C LEU A 62 -5.96 -18.24 -8.00
N SER A 63 -4.79 -17.68 -7.70
CA SER A 63 -3.96 -16.97 -8.69
C SER A 63 -3.53 -17.87 -9.84
N GLU A 64 -3.06 -19.09 -9.55
CA GLU A 64 -2.71 -20.09 -10.55
C GLU A 64 -3.91 -20.45 -11.43
N LYS A 65 -5.06 -20.68 -10.81
CA LYS A 65 -6.28 -21.10 -11.51
C LYS A 65 -6.84 -20.04 -12.45
N HIS A 66 -6.80 -18.77 -12.02
CA HIS A 66 -7.48 -17.66 -12.70
C HIS A 66 -6.52 -16.72 -13.46
N GLY A 67 -5.20 -16.92 -13.36
CA GLY A 67 -4.21 -16.03 -13.97
C GLY A 67 -4.23 -14.60 -13.40
N VAL A 68 -4.67 -14.44 -12.16
CA VAL A 68 -4.79 -13.14 -11.47
C VAL A 68 -3.88 -13.15 -10.25
N LYS A 69 -2.88 -12.26 -10.19
CA LYS A 69 -1.90 -12.24 -9.11
C LYS A 69 -2.50 -11.67 -7.81
N THR A 70 -2.29 -12.38 -6.70
CA THR A 70 -2.64 -11.92 -5.33
C THR A 70 -1.59 -10.95 -4.82
N LEU A 71 -2.01 -9.81 -4.27
CA LEU A 71 -1.14 -8.82 -3.64
C LEU A 71 -1.39 -8.73 -2.15
N CYS A 72 -0.32 -8.79 -1.35
CA CYS A 72 -0.32 -8.47 0.06
C CYS A 72 0.22 -7.04 0.23
N HIS A 73 -0.49 -6.22 0.99
CA HIS A 73 -0.25 -4.79 1.10
C HIS A 73 0.41 -4.44 2.44
N THR A 74 1.47 -3.61 2.43
CA THR A 74 2.03 -3.07 3.68
C THR A 74 1.08 -2.06 4.30
N HIS A 75 0.82 -2.18 5.59
CA HIS A 75 -0.10 -1.28 6.29
C HIS A 75 0.36 -1.07 7.74
N SER A 76 0.67 0.17 8.13
CA SER A 76 1.10 0.50 9.50
C SER A 76 0.06 0.08 10.55
N GLY A 77 0.51 -0.20 11.76
CA GLY A 77 -0.32 -0.70 12.85
C GLY A 77 -0.22 -2.21 13.06
N PRO A 78 -1.16 -2.84 13.79
CA PRO A 78 -1.07 -4.24 14.20
C PRO A 78 -1.46 -5.20 13.07
N VAL A 79 -0.78 -5.11 11.93
CA VAL A 79 -0.98 -5.96 10.76
C VAL A 79 0.24 -6.86 10.58
N LEU A 80 0.02 -8.14 10.29
CA LEU A 80 1.10 -9.02 9.86
C LEU A 80 1.58 -8.53 8.48
N GLY A 81 2.84 -8.15 8.36
CA GLY A 81 3.35 -7.47 7.17
C GLY A 81 3.15 -5.95 7.20
N SER A 82 3.25 -5.33 8.39
CA SER A 82 3.14 -3.88 8.56
C SER A 82 4.22 -3.09 7.79
N ASN A 83 5.37 -3.69 7.57
CA ASN A 83 6.49 -3.12 6.80
C ASN A 83 7.06 -4.17 5.82
N CYS A 84 8.03 -3.78 5.00
CA CYS A 84 8.59 -4.65 3.98
C CYS A 84 9.20 -5.93 4.57
N ALA A 85 9.94 -5.85 5.68
CA ALA A 85 10.51 -7.04 6.32
C ALA A 85 9.43 -7.97 6.87
N GLY A 86 8.41 -7.43 7.55
CA GLY A 86 7.25 -8.18 8.03
C GLY A 86 6.45 -8.79 6.89
N LEU A 87 6.29 -8.07 5.77
CA LEU A 87 5.62 -8.60 4.59
C LEU A 87 6.36 -9.80 4.01
N MET A 88 7.70 -9.80 4.01
CA MET A 88 8.50 -10.93 3.55
C MET A 88 8.38 -12.16 4.44
N HIS A 89 7.98 -12.05 5.71
CA HIS A 89 7.61 -13.22 6.52
C HIS A 89 6.38 -13.94 5.93
N LEU A 90 5.48 -13.23 5.26
CA LEU A 90 4.33 -13.84 4.58
C LEU A 90 4.70 -14.39 3.20
N LEU A 91 5.50 -13.66 2.40
CA LEU A 91 5.69 -13.91 0.97
C LEU A 91 6.84 -14.87 0.66
N THR A 92 7.91 -14.89 1.46
CA THR A 92 9.12 -15.68 1.17
C THR A 92 8.81 -17.15 0.91
N GLY A 93 9.28 -17.66 -0.23
CA GLY A 93 9.10 -19.06 -0.65
C GLY A 93 7.87 -19.35 -1.50
N PHE A 94 6.99 -18.38 -1.72
CA PHE A 94 5.97 -18.46 -2.76
C PHE A 94 6.53 -18.00 -4.11
N ASP A 95 5.89 -18.42 -5.20
CA ASP A 95 6.24 -17.96 -6.54
C ASP A 95 5.77 -16.51 -6.75
N PRO A 96 6.67 -15.55 -7.04
CA PRO A 96 6.31 -14.16 -7.26
C PRO A 96 5.45 -13.93 -8.52
N SER A 97 5.26 -14.93 -9.37
CA SER A 97 4.29 -14.83 -10.48
C SER A 97 2.84 -14.89 -10.00
N HIS A 98 2.56 -15.50 -8.86
CA HIS A 98 1.22 -15.71 -8.31
C HIS A 98 0.90 -14.83 -7.10
N VAL A 99 1.93 -14.41 -6.36
CA VAL A 99 1.77 -13.53 -5.20
C VAL A 99 2.79 -12.41 -5.24
N GLY A 100 2.40 -11.21 -4.81
CA GLY A 100 3.28 -10.05 -4.85
C GLY A 100 3.11 -9.11 -3.68
N ALA A 101 4.07 -8.19 -3.57
CA ALA A 101 4.08 -7.10 -2.61
C ALA A 101 3.41 -5.85 -3.22
N TYR A 102 2.47 -5.29 -2.48
CA TYR A 102 1.90 -3.98 -2.71
C TYR A 102 2.42 -3.04 -1.63
N ILE A 103 3.38 -2.20 -1.96
CA ILE A 103 4.06 -1.33 -1.02
C ILE A 103 3.34 0.02 -0.93
N ASP A 104 2.89 0.40 0.26
CA ASP A 104 2.32 1.71 0.50
C ASP A 104 3.36 2.64 1.12
N PHE A 105 3.75 3.66 0.37
CA PHE A 105 4.80 4.62 0.77
C PHE A 105 4.39 5.48 1.97
N GLY A 106 3.09 5.79 2.11
CA GLY A 106 2.59 6.52 3.28
C GLY A 106 2.72 5.70 4.55
N HIS A 107 2.39 4.41 4.50
CA HIS A 107 2.57 3.50 5.63
C HIS A 107 4.04 3.26 5.96
N MET A 108 4.94 3.14 4.95
CA MET A 108 6.38 3.09 5.17
C MET A 108 6.89 4.32 5.95
N ALA A 109 6.43 5.51 5.57
CA ALA A 109 6.82 6.75 6.25
C ALA A 109 6.29 6.82 7.68
N LEU A 110 5.06 6.34 7.94
CA LEU A 110 4.50 6.26 9.31
C LEU A 110 5.26 5.30 10.20
N ASP A 111 5.74 4.18 9.66
CA ASP A 111 6.56 3.20 10.41
C ASP A 111 8.06 3.59 10.47
N GLY A 112 8.46 4.67 9.80
CA GLY A 112 9.86 5.12 9.77
C GLY A 112 10.78 4.17 9.00
N GLU A 113 10.27 3.42 8.03
CA GLU A 113 11.04 2.49 7.22
C GLU A 113 11.91 3.23 6.19
N ASP A 114 13.20 2.85 6.06
CA ASP A 114 14.04 3.42 5.00
C ASP A 114 13.59 2.94 3.62
N LEU A 115 13.34 3.88 2.71
CA LEU A 115 12.83 3.62 1.37
C LEU A 115 13.71 2.66 0.55
N ALA A 116 15.03 2.86 0.58
CA ALA A 116 15.93 2.03 -0.23
C ALA A 116 16.03 0.62 0.34
N MET A 117 16.11 0.49 1.67
CA MET A 117 16.15 -0.81 2.34
C MET A 117 14.84 -1.56 2.15
N GLY A 118 13.69 -0.91 2.38
CA GLY A 118 12.37 -1.53 2.24
C GLY A 118 12.14 -2.04 0.81
N LEU A 119 12.40 -1.22 -0.21
CA LEU A 119 12.28 -1.63 -1.60
C LEU A 119 13.24 -2.77 -1.97
N ALA A 120 14.49 -2.75 -1.46
CA ALA A 120 15.45 -3.84 -1.69
C ALA A 120 15.00 -5.16 -1.08
N ILE A 121 14.34 -5.13 0.09
CA ILE A 121 13.79 -6.32 0.76
C ILE A 121 12.73 -7.01 -0.09
N VAL A 122 11.85 -6.25 -0.76
CA VAL A 122 10.69 -6.78 -1.50
C VAL A 122 10.90 -6.87 -3.00
N VAL A 123 12.08 -6.55 -3.53
CA VAL A 123 12.32 -6.34 -4.97
C VAL A 123 11.80 -7.45 -5.87
N GLU A 124 11.94 -8.71 -5.47
CA GLU A 124 11.50 -9.87 -6.26
C GLU A 124 9.96 -10.01 -6.30
N TYR A 125 9.27 -9.49 -5.29
CA TYR A 125 7.81 -9.57 -5.15
C TYR A 125 7.11 -8.26 -5.49
N LEU A 126 7.84 -7.15 -5.68
CA LEU A 126 7.26 -5.83 -5.89
C LEU A 126 6.37 -5.82 -7.13
N SER A 127 5.08 -5.58 -6.94
CA SER A 127 4.08 -5.70 -8.00
C SER A 127 3.18 -4.48 -8.14
N ALA A 128 3.01 -3.70 -7.08
CA ALA A 128 2.22 -2.45 -7.09
C ALA A 128 2.72 -1.51 -5.99
N GLY A 129 2.40 -0.23 -6.11
CA GLY A 129 2.68 0.79 -5.10
C GLY A 129 1.45 1.61 -4.72
N GLY A 130 1.22 1.78 -3.42
CA GLY A 130 0.26 2.71 -2.85
C GLY A 130 0.90 4.08 -2.64
N ILE A 131 0.27 5.09 -3.17
CA ILE A 131 0.77 6.46 -3.16
C ILE A 131 -0.15 7.30 -2.27
N LYS A 132 0.32 7.65 -1.07
CA LYS A 132 -0.33 8.61 -0.18
C LYS A 132 0.68 9.29 0.72
N GLY A 133 0.42 10.53 1.10
CA GLY A 133 1.19 11.24 2.13
C GLY A 133 0.78 10.77 3.52
N GLY A 134 1.75 10.66 4.43
CA GLY A 134 1.49 10.35 5.83
C GLY A 134 2.52 11.02 6.74
N PHE A 135 2.11 11.38 7.95
CA PHE A 135 2.97 11.94 8.99
C PHE A 135 2.36 11.74 10.37
N HIS A 136 3.13 11.99 11.43
CA HIS A 136 2.63 11.97 12.79
C HIS A 136 2.21 13.38 13.24
N ALA A 137 0.91 13.62 13.31
CA ALA A 137 0.35 14.89 13.76
C ALA A 137 0.36 14.99 15.29
N PRO A 138 0.70 16.18 15.86
CA PRO A 138 0.64 16.38 17.30
C PRO A 138 -0.81 16.35 17.81
N GLN A 139 -0.99 15.73 18.97
CA GLN A 139 -2.24 15.75 19.77
C GLN A 139 -1.90 15.89 21.25
N PRO A 140 -1.45 17.08 21.69
CA PRO A 140 -0.81 17.28 22.98
C PRO A 140 -1.66 16.89 24.19
N GLU A 141 -3.00 16.89 24.05
CA GLU A 141 -3.93 16.52 25.12
C GLU A 141 -4.13 15.01 25.27
N LYS A 142 -3.44 14.18 24.46
CA LYS A 142 -3.59 12.71 24.46
C LYS A 142 -2.28 12.00 24.77
N THR A 143 -2.41 10.70 25.06
CA THR A 143 -1.29 9.78 25.20
C THR A 143 -1.48 8.63 24.21
N PRO A 144 -0.57 8.39 23.28
CA PRO A 144 0.64 9.19 22.99
C PRO A 144 0.31 10.58 22.43
N PRO A 145 1.25 11.57 22.52
CA PRO A 145 0.98 12.95 22.10
C PRO A 145 1.06 13.16 20.57
N PHE A 146 1.14 12.10 19.80
CA PHE A 146 1.15 12.08 18.33
C PHE A 146 0.22 10.99 17.81
N ARG A 147 -0.36 11.21 16.63
CA ARG A 147 -1.15 10.20 15.92
C ARG A 147 -0.74 10.13 14.45
N PRO A 148 -0.88 8.96 13.81
CA PRO A 148 -0.80 8.87 12.35
C PRO A 148 -1.87 9.75 11.70
N GLN A 149 -1.51 10.40 10.60
CA GLN A 149 -2.42 11.22 9.81
C GLN A 149 -2.06 11.13 8.34
N PHE A 150 -3.07 10.97 7.47
CA PHE A 150 -2.89 10.95 6.03
C PHE A 150 -3.16 12.32 5.43
N ALA A 151 -2.41 12.65 4.37
CA ALA A 151 -2.40 13.96 3.74
C ALA A 151 -2.14 13.86 2.24
N ALA A 152 -2.30 14.97 1.54
CA ALA A 152 -1.81 15.12 0.18
C ALA A 152 -0.29 14.88 0.11
N LEU A 153 0.21 14.44 -1.05
CA LEU A 153 1.57 13.95 -1.19
C LEU A 153 2.66 14.97 -0.80
N GLY A 154 2.45 16.23 -1.13
CA GLY A 154 3.40 17.30 -0.78
C GLY A 154 3.42 17.69 0.70
N ALA A 155 2.47 17.19 1.52
CA ALA A 155 2.34 17.52 2.94
C ALA A 155 2.74 16.37 3.88
N GLY A 156 3.13 15.22 3.34
CA GLY A 156 3.54 14.05 4.12
C GLY A 156 5.05 13.97 4.35
N SER A 157 5.47 12.92 5.05
CA SER A 157 6.88 12.63 5.36
C SER A 157 7.59 11.81 4.29
N VAL A 158 6.92 11.43 3.21
CA VAL A 158 7.51 10.64 2.11
C VAL A 158 8.41 11.52 1.25
N ASP A 159 9.67 11.13 1.09
CA ASP A 159 10.57 11.72 0.07
C ASP A 159 10.22 11.16 -1.31
N TRP A 160 9.31 11.82 -2.01
CA TRP A 160 8.80 11.38 -3.31
C TRP A 160 9.86 11.41 -4.41
N HIS A 161 10.80 12.37 -4.39
CA HIS A 161 11.92 12.40 -5.35
C HIS A 161 12.78 11.14 -5.20
N ARG A 162 13.14 10.78 -3.96
CA ARG A 162 13.91 9.58 -3.67
C ARG A 162 13.11 8.31 -4.00
N ALA A 163 11.84 8.23 -3.61
CA ALA A 163 10.99 7.07 -3.84
C ALA A 163 10.85 6.76 -5.34
N LEU A 164 10.48 7.75 -6.16
CA LEU A 164 10.34 7.58 -7.60
C LEU A 164 11.68 7.32 -8.30
N SER A 165 12.78 7.97 -7.88
CA SER A 165 14.12 7.67 -8.40
C SER A 165 14.55 6.23 -8.12
N LEU A 166 14.21 5.67 -6.97
CA LEU A 166 14.48 4.28 -6.65
C LEU A 166 13.66 3.33 -7.54
N LEU A 167 12.36 3.57 -7.71
CA LEU A 167 11.52 2.77 -8.59
C LEU A 167 12.02 2.79 -10.04
N VAL A 168 12.41 3.95 -10.56
CA VAL A 168 12.99 4.08 -11.91
C VAL A 168 14.28 3.27 -12.03
N LYS A 169 15.21 3.38 -11.04
CA LYS A 169 16.47 2.61 -11.03
C LYS A 169 16.26 1.10 -10.95
N MET A 170 15.16 0.65 -10.34
CA MET A 170 14.77 -0.76 -10.25
C MET A 170 14.03 -1.25 -11.51
N ASN A 171 13.79 -0.38 -12.51
CA ASN A 171 12.96 -0.65 -13.67
C ASN A 171 11.55 -1.14 -13.29
N PHE A 172 10.98 -0.58 -12.22
CA PHE A 172 9.61 -0.93 -11.81
C PHE A 172 8.60 -0.41 -12.82
N ASP A 173 7.77 -1.29 -13.34
CA ASP A 173 6.74 -1.03 -14.35
C ASP A 173 5.31 -1.33 -13.88
N GLY A 174 5.16 -1.69 -12.60
CA GLY A 174 3.86 -1.95 -11.98
C GLY A 174 3.03 -0.70 -11.74
N PRO A 175 1.73 -0.85 -11.45
CA PRO A 175 0.85 0.27 -11.19
C PRO A 175 1.20 1.00 -9.88
N LEU A 176 1.08 2.34 -9.92
CA LEU A 176 1.09 3.22 -8.76
C LEU A 176 -0.33 3.76 -8.55
N CYS A 177 -0.94 3.43 -7.41
CA CYS A 177 -2.30 3.80 -7.08
C CYS A 177 -2.32 4.95 -6.07
N VAL A 178 -2.88 6.10 -6.42
CA VAL A 178 -3.09 7.19 -5.47
C VAL A 178 -4.23 6.82 -4.53
N HIS A 179 -3.94 6.77 -3.24
CA HIS A 179 -4.93 6.55 -2.18
C HIS A 179 -5.49 7.90 -1.71
N THR A 180 -6.79 8.08 -1.83
CA THR A 180 -7.47 9.35 -1.48
C THR A 180 -7.95 9.37 -0.03
N GLU A 181 -7.13 8.89 0.90
CA GLU A 181 -7.41 8.83 2.33
C GLU A 181 -6.99 10.14 3.03
N TYR A 182 -7.41 11.27 2.47
CA TYR A 182 -7.03 12.57 3.01
C TYR A 182 -7.82 12.91 4.26
N GLU A 183 -7.11 13.29 5.33
CA GLU A 183 -7.69 13.93 6.50
C GLU A 183 -7.56 15.44 6.35
N PHE A 184 -8.69 16.13 6.15
CA PHE A 184 -8.72 17.58 6.01
C PHE A 184 -8.89 18.25 7.37
N ASP A 185 -7.77 18.60 8.02
CA ASP A 185 -7.78 19.58 9.08
C ASP A 185 -7.18 20.93 8.58
N GLU A 186 -7.37 22.00 9.36
CA GLU A 186 -6.88 23.33 8.98
C GLU A 186 -5.36 23.38 8.76
N THR A 187 -4.61 22.55 9.47
CA THR A 187 -3.15 22.49 9.39
C THR A 187 -2.73 21.93 8.02
N ILE A 188 -3.37 20.85 7.58
CA ILE A 188 -3.12 20.23 6.28
C ILE A 188 -3.53 21.16 5.15
N ILE A 189 -4.72 21.77 5.25
CA ILE A 189 -5.23 22.72 4.25
C ILE A 189 -4.22 23.84 4.01
N ARG A 190 -3.61 24.37 5.05
CA ARG A 190 -2.59 25.42 4.95
C ARG A 190 -1.29 24.92 4.31
N GLN A 191 -0.83 23.72 4.68
CA GLN A 191 0.43 23.14 4.16
C GLN A 191 0.36 22.86 2.66
N VAL A 192 -0.79 22.45 2.13
CA VAL A 192 -0.97 22.17 0.70
C VAL A 192 -1.42 23.39 -0.13
N GLY A 193 -1.42 24.58 0.47
CA GLY A 193 -1.70 25.84 -0.22
C GLY A 193 -3.17 26.08 -0.56
N TYR A 194 -4.09 25.44 0.11
CA TYR A 194 -5.51 25.79 0.07
C TYR A 194 -5.77 26.94 1.02
N ALA A 195 -5.80 28.16 0.51
CA ALA A 195 -5.89 29.38 1.33
C ALA A 195 -7.28 29.67 1.88
N ASP A 196 -8.34 29.05 1.36
CA ASP A 196 -9.72 29.39 1.64
C ASP A 196 -10.54 28.25 2.29
N THR A 197 -11.25 28.62 3.23
CA THR A 197 -12.19 28.13 4.22
C THR A 197 -13.08 26.92 3.90
N LYS A 198 -13.02 26.31 2.71
CA LYS A 198 -13.74 25.08 2.37
C LYS A 198 -12.74 23.97 2.07
N PRO A 199 -12.87 22.78 2.71
CA PRO A 199 -12.05 21.64 2.34
C PRO A 199 -12.17 21.38 0.83
N PRO A 200 -11.06 21.16 0.11
CA PRO A 200 -11.11 20.83 -1.31
C PRO A 200 -11.85 19.50 -1.51
N GLY A 201 -12.47 19.32 -2.65
CA GLY A 201 -13.05 18.03 -3.02
C GLY A 201 -11.96 16.97 -3.18
N LEU A 202 -12.27 15.70 -2.87
CA LEU A 202 -11.33 14.57 -3.06
C LEU A 202 -10.73 14.55 -4.48
N GLU A 203 -11.55 14.83 -5.49
CA GLU A 203 -11.10 14.87 -6.89
C GLU A 203 -10.04 15.96 -7.13
N GLU A 204 -10.21 17.15 -6.56
CA GLU A 204 -9.26 18.24 -6.72
C GLU A 204 -7.90 17.91 -6.10
N VAL A 205 -7.89 17.29 -4.90
CA VAL A 205 -6.66 16.86 -4.24
C VAL A 205 -5.99 15.74 -5.03
N ALA A 206 -6.75 14.74 -5.47
CA ALA A 206 -6.22 13.66 -6.29
C ALA A 206 -5.61 14.15 -7.60
N GLN A 207 -6.22 15.13 -8.27
CA GLN A 207 -5.67 15.76 -9.47
C GLN A 207 -4.34 16.47 -9.19
N LYS A 208 -4.23 17.19 -8.07
CA LYS A 208 -2.97 17.84 -7.64
C LYS A 208 -1.89 16.82 -7.31
N ASP A 209 -2.23 15.73 -6.61
CA ASP A 209 -1.30 14.64 -6.30
C ASP A 209 -0.78 13.96 -7.57
N VAL A 210 -1.64 13.69 -8.54
CA VAL A 210 -1.21 13.13 -9.84
C VAL A 210 -0.31 14.12 -10.59
N ALA A 211 -0.62 15.41 -10.59
CA ALA A 211 0.21 16.44 -11.21
C ALA A 211 1.58 16.55 -10.52
N PHE A 212 1.62 16.51 -9.19
CA PHE A 212 2.84 16.52 -8.39
C PHE A 212 3.76 15.33 -8.75
N LEU A 213 3.23 14.11 -8.79
CA LEU A 213 4.01 12.91 -9.17
C LEU A 213 4.54 12.99 -10.61
N ARG A 214 3.70 13.44 -11.53
CA ARG A 214 4.13 13.63 -12.96
C ARG A 214 5.25 14.64 -13.09
N GLY A 215 5.22 15.70 -12.29
CA GLY A 215 6.32 16.68 -12.23
C GLY A 215 7.64 16.02 -11.84
N ILE A 216 7.66 15.27 -10.74
CA ILE A 216 8.86 14.57 -10.26
C ILE A 216 9.35 13.54 -11.28
N LEU A 217 8.45 12.75 -11.88
CA LEU A 217 8.84 11.75 -12.89
C LEU A 217 9.48 12.40 -14.12
N ALA A 218 8.98 13.56 -14.56
CA ALA A 218 9.58 14.30 -15.67
C ALA A 218 10.99 14.81 -15.35
N GLU A 219 11.24 15.23 -14.11
CA GLU A 219 12.58 15.65 -13.63
C GLU A 219 13.54 14.46 -13.51
N THR A 220 13.03 13.29 -13.10
CA THR A 220 13.85 12.08 -12.90
C THR A 220 14.25 11.42 -14.22
N ALA A 221 13.47 11.62 -15.29
CA ALA A 221 13.72 11.08 -16.62
C ALA A 221 14.62 11.96 -17.52
N ALA A 222 14.94 13.19 -17.08
CA ALA A 222 15.80 14.15 -17.78
C ALA A 222 17.27 13.98 -17.40
#